data_d5140680b15176fda8bd4fe546f8b4ca
#
_entry.id   d5140680b15176fda8bd4fe546f8b4ca
#
_cell.length_a   1.000
_cell.length_b   1.000
_cell.length_c   1.000
_cell.angle_alpha   90.00
_cell.angle_beta   90.00
_cell.angle_gamma   90.00
#
_symmetry.space_group_name_H-M   'P 1'
#
loop_
_entity.id
_entity.type
_entity.pdbx_description
1 polymer ?
#
loop_
_entity_poly.entity_id
_entity_poly.type
_entity_poly.pdbx_seq_one_letter_code
_entity_poly.pdbx_strand_id
1 'polypeptide(L)'
;MKASHIVGGEVTYICLGNNVYEFTINIYRDCLPPQMGGGNPAALESDDPAFLSIYNNNFFFSFDSVYAVSSIKVPVNFSNDCINNPPNTCINRLQFKLTKYLPPSNNAYQLVYQRCCRNETINNIVNPGTTGATYSCTIPPGTCNNSASFINFPPQIICVNNP
;
A
#
# COMPACT_ATOMS: atom_id res chain seq x y z
N MET A 1 -5.20 -7.80 -19.05
CA MET A 1 -6.16 -7.72 -17.92
C MET A 1 -5.97 -6.38 -17.24
N LYS A 2 -7.01 -5.57 -17.09
CA LYS A 2 -6.93 -4.31 -16.34
C LYS A 2 -7.08 -4.64 -14.86
N ALA A 3 -6.04 -4.42 -14.08
CA ALA A 3 -6.08 -4.57 -12.62
C ALA A 3 -6.53 -3.22 -12.02
N SER A 4 -7.83 -2.97 -11.93
CA SER A 4 -8.41 -1.71 -11.45
C SER A 4 -8.97 -1.86 -10.02
N HIS A 5 -8.13 -2.25 -9.07
CA HIS A 5 -8.59 -2.60 -7.73
C HIS A 5 -7.81 -1.96 -6.58
N ILE A 6 -6.70 -1.27 -6.86
CA ILE A 6 -5.90 -0.64 -5.80
C ILE A 6 -6.61 0.61 -5.30
N VAL A 7 -6.98 0.61 -4.03
CA VAL A 7 -7.62 1.76 -3.36
C VAL A 7 -6.63 2.57 -2.52
N GLY A 8 -5.55 1.95 -2.04
CA GLY A 8 -4.53 2.63 -1.25
C GLY A 8 -3.38 1.73 -0.87
N GLY A 9 -2.41 2.27 -0.15
CA GLY A 9 -1.29 1.53 0.40
C GLY A 9 -0.39 2.39 1.27
N GLU A 10 0.44 1.72 2.04
CA GLU A 10 1.44 2.34 2.90
C GLU A 10 2.70 1.49 2.96
N VAL A 11 3.82 2.13 3.18
CA VAL A 11 5.12 1.49 3.40
C VAL A 11 5.72 2.05 4.67
N THR A 12 6.06 1.16 5.59
CA THR A 12 6.73 1.50 6.84
C THR A 12 7.99 0.66 7.00
N TYR A 13 8.89 1.09 7.88
CA TYR A 13 10.07 0.29 8.23
C TYR A 13 10.45 0.46 9.70
N ILE A 14 11.10 -0.57 10.24
CA ILE A 14 11.77 -0.54 11.52
C ILE A 14 13.24 -0.94 11.35
N CYS A 15 14.12 -0.29 12.09
CA CYS A 15 15.52 -0.67 12.15
C CYS A 15 15.72 -1.77 13.21
N LEU A 16 16.30 -2.90 12.79
CA LEU A 16 16.61 -4.03 13.66
C LEU A 16 18.05 -4.00 14.23
N GLY A 17 18.80 -2.94 13.93
CA GLY A 17 20.23 -2.84 14.26
C GLY A 17 21.13 -3.39 13.16
N ASN A 18 22.43 -3.12 13.25
CA ASN A 18 23.46 -3.60 12.32
C ASN A 18 23.13 -3.37 10.84
N ASN A 19 22.51 -2.24 10.51
CA ASN A 19 22.04 -1.89 9.16
C ASN A 19 21.02 -2.88 8.57
N VAL A 20 20.30 -3.61 9.40
CA VAL A 20 19.20 -4.48 8.98
C VAL A 20 17.89 -3.77 9.26
N TYR A 21 16.99 -3.77 8.26
CA TYR A 21 15.68 -3.14 8.33
C TYR A 21 14.59 -4.15 7.97
N GLU A 22 13.48 -4.12 8.69
CA GLU A 22 12.24 -4.80 8.28
C GLU A 22 11.29 -3.76 7.69
N PHE A 23 10.91 -3.97 6.44
CA PHE A 23 9.88 -3.19 5.74
C PHE A 23 8.55 -3.92 5.85
N THR A 24 7.49 -3.15 6.11
CA THR A 24 6.11 -3.62 6.02
C THR A 24 5.39 -2.82 4.95
N ILE A 25 4.83 -3.52 3.97
CA ILE A 25 4.06 -2.96 2.88
C ILE A 25 2.62 -3.44 3.02
N ASN A 26 1.67 -2.52 3.21
CA ASN A 26 0.25 -2.81 3.21
C ASN A 26 -0.37 -2.24 1.94
N ILE A 27 -1.07 -3.10 1.18
CA ILE A 27 -1.82 -2.70 0.00
C ILE A 27 -3.29 -2.97 0.24
N TYR A 28 -4.10 -1.94 0.07
CA TYR A 28 -5.55 -2.00 0.21
C TYR A 28 -6.16 -2.14 -1.17
N ARG A 29 -7.04 -3.14 -1.31
CA ARG A 29 -7.62 -3.54 -2.59
C ARG A 29 -9.13 -3.64 -2.45
N ASP A 30 -9.85 -3.20 -3.47
CA ASP A 30 -11.27 -3.47 -3.60
C ASP A 30 -11.48 -4.96 -3.85
N CYS A 31 -12.29 -5.60 -3.01
CA CYS A 31 -12.65 -7.01 -3.12
C CYS A 31 -14.14 -7.22 -3.46
N LEU A 32 -14.87 -6.17 -3.83
CA LEU A 32 -16.22 -6.32 -4.35
C LEU A 32 -16.21 -7.08 -5.68
N PRO A 33 -17.12 -8.02 -5.88
CA PRO A 33 -17.28 -8.63 -7.19
C PRO A 33 -17.78 -7.62 -8.23
N PRO A 34 -17.44 -7.81 -9.53
CA PRO A 34 -17.83 -6.87 -10.60
C PRO A 34 -19.33 -6.60 -10.67
N GLN A 35 -20.15 -7.60 -10.34
CA GLN A 35 -21.62 -7.47 -10.32
C GLN A 35 -22.14 -6.48 -9.26
N MET A 36 -21.31 -6.15 -8.27
CA MET A 36 -21.60 -5.17 -7.22
C MET A 36 -20.84 -3.84 -7.42
N GLY A 37 -20.28 -3.63 -8.61
CA GLY A 37 -19.51 -2.41 -8.92
C GLY A 37 -18.03 -2.46 -8.51
N GLY A 38 -17.54 -3.60 -8.09
CA GLY A 38 -16.12 -3.79 -7.73
C GLY A 38 -15.22 -4.07 -8.93
N GLY A 39 -13.92 -4.17 -8.64
CA GLY A 39 -12.89 -4.54 -9.60
C GLY A 39 -12.94 -6.04 -9.99
N ASN A 40 -12.02 -6.46 -10.83
CA ASN A 40 -11.92 -7.86 -11.25
C ASN A 40 -11.26 -8.70 -10.14
N PRO A 41 -11.93 -9.69 -9.54
CA PRO A 41 -11.35 -10.55 -8.50
C PRO A 41 -10.09 -11.30 -8.94
N ALA A 42 -10.00 -11.70 -10.21
CA ALA A 42 -8.81 -12.35 -10.77
C ALA A 42 -7.56 -11.45 -10.73
N ALA A 43 -7.73 -10.13 -10.61
CA ALA A 43 -6.62 -9.20 -10.44
C ALA A 43 -6.01 -9.27 -9.04
N LEU A 44 -6.74 -9.78 -8.03
CA LEU A 44 -6.25 -9.92 -6.67
C LEU A 44 -5.10 -10.93 -6.56
N GLU A 45 -5.13 -11.99 -7.36
CA GLU A 45 -4.07 -13.01 -7.40
C GLU A 45 -2.78 -12.48 -8.03
N SER A 46 -2.89 -11.48 -8.91
CA SER A 46 -1.74 -10.90 -9.61
C SER A 46 -0.88 -9.97 -8.73
N ASP A 47 -1.34 -9.60 -7.54
CA ASP A 47 -0.61 -8.73 -6.62
C ASP A 47 0.36 -9.50 -5.70
N ASP A 48 0.33 -10.81 -5.73
CA ASP A 48 1.20 -11.68 -4.96
C ASP A 48 2.00 -12.59 -5.91
N PRO A 49 3.33 -12.48 -5.92
CA PRO A 49 4.20 -11.68 -5.04
C PRO A 49 4.26 -10.19 -5.38
N ALA A 50 4.60 -9.37 -4.36
CA ALA A 50 4.98 -7.99 -4.55
C ALA A 50 6.40 -7.88 -5.09
N PHE A 51 6.61 -6.96 -6.03
CA PHE A 51 7.92 -6.64 -6.60
C PHE A 51 8.41 -5.31 -6.04
N LEU A 52 9.50 -5.36 -5.28
CA LEU A 52 10.05 -4.23 -4.55
C LEU A 52 11.40 -3.83 -5.12
N SER A 53 11.58 -2.54 -5.36
CA SER A 53 12.86 -1.97 -5.79
C SER A 53 13.45 -1.12 -4.68
N ILE A 54 14.74 -1.24 -4.44
CA ILE A 54 15.48 -0.38 -3.51
C ILE A 54 16.48 0.44 -4.32
N TYR A 55 16.55 1.72 -4.01
CA TYR A 55 17.47 2.68 -4.61
C TYR A 55 18.37 3.28 -3.51
N ASN A 56 19.60 3.65 -3.88
CA ASN A 56 20.50 4.47 -3.07
C ASN A 56 20.84 5.72 -3.87
N ASN A 57 20.48 6.89 -3.40
CA ASN A 57 20.67 8.16 -4.12
C ASN A 57 20.18 8.13 -5.58
N ASN A 58 18.97 7.60 -5.81
CA ASN A 58 18.34 7.39 -7.12
C ASN A 58 19.01 6.32 -8.01
N PHE A 59 20.11 5.70 -7.58
CA PHE A 59 20.69 4.57 -8.28
C PHE A 59 20.05 3.26 -7.81
N PHE A 60 19.72 2.39 -8.75
CA PHE A 60 19.18 1.07 -8.46
C PHE A 60 20.16 0.27 -7.58
N PHE A 61 19.67 -0.24 -6.46
CA PHE A 61 20.45 -1.03 -5.52
C PHE A 61 20.08 -2.50 -5.54
N SER A 62 18.79 -2.83 -5.38
CA SER A 62 18.31 -4.22 -5.40
C SER A 62 16.85 -4.31 -5.80
N PHE A 63 16.48 -5.53 -6.21
CA PHE A 63 15.12 -5.94 -6.51
C PHE A 63 14.80 -7.19 -5.71
N ASP A 64 13.61 -7.22 -5.11
CA ASP A 64 13.15 -8.33 -4.30
C ASP A 64 11.71 -8.70 -4.69
N SER A 65 11.42 -10.01 -4.74
CA SER A 65 10.09 -10.55 -4.92
C SER A 65 9.63 -11.14 -3.58
N VAL A 66 8.52 -10.64 -3.04
CA VAL A 66 8.09 -10.94 -1.68
C VAL A 66 6.65 -11.44 -1.68
N TYR A 67 6.40 -12.61 -1.11
CA TYR A 67 5.06 -13.15 -0.94
C TYR A 67 4.34 -12.50 0.25
N ALA A 68 3.02 -12.42 0.15
CA ALA A 68 2.19 -11.90 1.21
C ALA A 68 2.26 -12.79 2.46
N VAL A 69 2.48 -12.13 3.61
CA VAL A 69 2.45 -12.80 4.92
C VAL A 69 1.05 -12.80 5.52
N SER A 70 0.15 -11.95 5.03
CA SER A 70 -1.22 -11.83 5.52
C SER A 70 -2.12 -11.25 4.43
N SER A 71 -3.35 -11.78 4.35
CA SER A 71 -4.44 -11.26 3.52
C SER A 71 -5.70 -11.24 4.35
N ILE A 72 -6.17 -10.05 4.72
CA ILE A 72 -7.33 -9.91 5.60
C ILE A 72 -8.36 -8.93 5.02
N LYS A 73 -9.63 -9.26 5.21
CA LYS A 73 -10.71 -8.33 4.93
C LYS A 73 -10.77 -7.27 6.04
N VAL A 74 -10.66 -6.00 5.67
CA VAL A 74 -10.73 -4.88 6.61
C VAL A 74 -12.18 -4.72 7.05
N PRO A 75 -12.47 -4.73 8.36
CA PRO A 75 -13.81 -4.43 8.85
C PRO A 75 -14.19 -3.00 8.45
N VAL A 76 -15.35 -2.85 7.82
CA VAL A 76 -15.89 -1.55 7.43
C VAL A 76 -16.99 -1.18 8.42
N ASN A 77 -16.83 -0.04 9.08
CA ASN A 77 -17.83 0.49 9.98
C ASN A 77 -18.33 1.85 9.44
N PHE A 78 -19.59 1.90 9.05
CA PHE A 78 -20.25 3.11 8.54
C PHE A 78 -21.12 3.79 9.59
N SER A 79 -20.93 3.55 10.87
CA SER A 79 -21.64 4.24 11.94
C SER A 79 -21.23 5.72 12.03
N ASN A 80 -21.73 6.51 11.09
CA ASN A 80 -21.55 7.96 11.10
C ASN A 80 -22.83 8.62 10.62
N ASP A 81 -23.27 9.64 11.35
CA ASP A 81 -24.55 10.36 11.13
C ASP A 81 -24.62 11.06 9.76
N CYS A 82 -23.49 11.22 9.07
CA CYS A 82 -23.47 11.82 7.73
C CYS A 82 -23.77 10.83 6.57
N ILE A 83 -23.98 9.55 6.87
CA ILE A 83 -24.26 8.54 5.85
C ILE A 83 -25.65 7.95 6.03
N ASN A 84 -26.58 8.34 5.16
CA ASN A 84 -27.94 7.80 5.16
C ASN A 84 -28.05 6.44 4.46
N ASN A 85 -27.19 6.18 3.46
CA ASN A 85 -27.16 4.92 2.72
C ASN A 85 -25.68 4.50 2.54
N PRO A 86 -25.13 3.66 3.42
CA PRO A 86 -23.75 3.22 3.28
C PRO A 86 -23.57 2.42 1.99
N PRO A 87 -22.52 2.73 1.21
CA PRO A 87 -22.23 1.98 0.01
C PRO A 87 -21.79 0.55 0.35
N ASN A 88 -22.06 -0.40 -0.53
CA ASN A 88 -21.43 -1.71 -0.44
C ASN A 88 -19.92 -1.54 -0.68
N THR A 89 -19.12 -1.91 0.30
CA THR A 89 -17.68 -1.85 0.19
C THR A 89 -17.05 -3.16 0.65
N CYS A 90 -15.96 -3.52 0.02
CA CYS A 90 -15.13 -4.65 0.42
C CYS A 90 -13.67 -4.23 0.26
N ILE A 91 -12.95 -4.12 1.36
CA ILE A 91 -11.52 -3.81 1.33
C ILE A 91 -10.74 -5.01 1.85
N ASN A 92 -9.80 -5.48 1.05
CA ASN A 92 -8.83 -6.50 1.44
C ASN A 92 -7.47 -5.82 1.63
N ARG A 93 -6.84 -6.03 2.80
CA ARG A 93 -5.46 -5.64 3.05
C ARG A 93 -4.54 -6.83 2.77
N LEU A 94 -3.63 -6.66 1.86
CA LEU A 94 -2.52 -7.56 1.60
C LEU A 94 -1.27 -6.99 2.25
N GLN A 95 -0.60 -7.78 3.10
CA GLN A 95 0.60 -7.35 3.80
C GLN A 95 1.81 -8.16 3.36
N PHE A 96 2.89 -7.46 3.05
CA PHE A 96 4.20 -8.02 2.73
C PHE A 96 5.22 -7.57 3.76
N LYS A 97 6.21 -8.43 4.02
CA LYS A 97 7.34 -8.12 4.89
C LYS A 97 8.65 -8.47 4.20
N LEU A 98 9.59 -7.53 4.18
CA LEU A 98 10.93 -7.72 3.65
C LEU A 98 11.95 -7.33 4.71
N THR A 99 12.80 -8.28 5.11
CA THR A 99 14.00 -7.96 5.91
C THR A 99 15.20 -7.83 5.00
N LYS A 100 15.91 -6.70 5.09
CA LYS A 100 17.02 -6.39 4.19
C LYS A 100 18.19 -5.74 4.94
N TYR A 101 19.39 -6.21 4.64
CA TYR A 101 20.62 -5.52 5.01
C TYR A 101 20.88 -4.40 4.00
N LEU A 102 21.05 -3.20 4.48
CA LEU A 102 21.41 -2.02 3.69
C LEU A 102 22.81 -1.55 4.13
N PRO A 103 23.83 -1.68 3.30
CA PRO A 103 25.19 -1.26 3.66
C PRO A 103 25.24 0.20 4.14
N PRO A 104 26.16 0.56 5.04
CA PRO A 104 26.37 1.95 5.42
C PRO A 104 26.56 2.84 4.20
N SER A 105 25.83 3.95 4.15
CA SER A 105 25.89 4.91 3.05
C SER A 105 25.71 6.33 3.58
N ASN A 106 26.37 7.29 2.93
CA ASN A 106 26.13 8.72 3.16
C ASN A 106 24.89 9.23 2.43
N ASN A 107 24.26 8.39 1.63
CA ASN A 107 23.05 8.70 0.89
C ASN A 107 21.85 7.92 1.45
N ALA A 108 20.67 8.46 1.25
CA ALA A 108 19.42 7.82 1.65
C ALA A 108 19.13 6.58 0.80
N TYR A 109 18.56 5.55 1.42
CA TYR A 109 17.91 4.45 0.72
C TYR A 109 16.43 4.74 0.55
N GLN A 110 15.88 4.33 -0.59
CA GLN A 110 14.45 4.43 -0.87
C GLN A 110 13.93 3.08 -1.32
N LEU A 111 12.96 2.52 -0.59
CA LEU A 111 12.19 1.38 -1.03
C LEU A 111 10.96 1.86 -1.79
N VAL A 112 10.69 1.23 -2.93
CA VAL A 112 9.60 1.57 -3.84
C VAL A 112 8.81 0.32 -4.21
N TYR A 113 7.50 0.38 -4.04
CA TYR A 113 6.53 -0.53 -4.63
C TYR A 113 5.67 0.21 -5.64
N GLN A 114 5.55 -0.34 -6.84
CA GLN A 114 4.74 0.24 -7.91
C GLN A 114 3.75 -0.78 -8.46
N ARG A 115 2.52 -0.35 -8.64
CA ARG A 115 1.47 -1.19 -9.21
C ARG A 115 0.51 -0.38 -10.08
N CYS A 116 0.15 -0.88 -11.23
CA CYS A 116 -1.03 -0.49 -11.97
C CYS A 116 -2.17 -1.42 -11.52
N CYS A 117 -3.39 -1.06 -11.43
CA CYS A 117 -4.01 0.21 -11.73
C CYS A 117 -4.94 0.55 -10.56
N ARG A 118 -5.30 1.81 -10.39
CA ARG A 118 -6.16 2.25 -9.29
C ARG A 118 -7.60 1.83 -9.53
N ASN A 119 -8.38 1.77 -8.46
CA ASN A 119 -9.81 1.48 -8.51
C ASN A 119 -10.54 2.54 -9.36
N GLU A 120 -11.43 2.11 -10.24
CA GLU A 120 -12.17 2.98 -11.16
C GLU A 120 -13.21 3.87 -10.44
N THR A 121 -13.55 3.55 -9.18
CA THR A 121 -14.46 4.38 -8.37
C THR A 121 -13.80 5.64 -7.84
N ILE A 122 -12.48 5.79 -7.96
CA ILE A 122 -11.76 7.01 -7.58
C ILE A 122 -12.08 8.11 -8.60
N ASN A 123 -12.76 9.16 -8.16
CA ASN A 123 -13.29 10.20 -9.04
C ASN A 123 -12.44 11.48 -9.11
N ASN A 124 -11.42 11.61 -8.26
CA ASN A 124 -10.50 12.75 -8.24
C ASN A 124 -9.19 12.49 -9.04
N ILE A 125 -9.14 11.39 -9.78
CA ILE A 125 -8.03 11.04 -10.67
C ILE A 125 -8.60 10.79 -12.06
N VAL A 126 -7.95 11.35 -13.08
CA VAL A 126 -8.34 11.11 -14.48
C VAL A 126 -7.94 9.69 -14.88
N ASN A 127 -8.89 8.90 -15.39
CA ASN A 127 -8.69 7.53 -15.85
C ASN A 127 -7.98 6.63 -14.80
N PRO A 128 -8.51 6.50 -13.57
CA PRO A 128 -7.83 5.76 -12.50
C PRO A 128 -7.51 4.32 -12.88
N GLY A 129 -8.36 3.64 -13.64
CA GLY A 129 -8.12 2.28 -14.13
C GLY A 129 -6.93 2.10 -15.08
N THR A 130 -6.27 3.18 -15.49
CA THR A 130 -5.02 3.18 -16.25
C THR A 130 -3.89 3.92 -15.53
N THR A 131 -4.18 4.48 -14.35
CA THR A 131 -3.22 5.24 -13.56
C THR A 131 -2.60 4.34 -12.49
N GLY A 132 -1.27 4.27 -12.46
CA GLY A 132 -0.52 3.51 -11.47
C GLY A 132 -0.54 4.14 -10.08
N ALA A 133 -0.12 3.35 -9.10
CA ALA A 133 0.18 3.79 -7.74
C ALA A 133 1.63 3.49 -7.40
N THR A 134 2.30 4.45 -6.76
CA THR A 134 3.65 4.29 -6.20
C THR A 134 3.58 4.51 -4.69
N TYR A 135 4.11 3.57 -3.95
CA TYR A 135 4.25 3.64 -2.50
C TYR A 135 5.73 3.53 -2.17
N SER A 136 6.24 4.44 -1.37
CA SER A 136 7.66 4.44 -1.04
C SER A 136 7.92 4.94 0.37
N CYS A 137 9.05 4.53 0.93
CA CYS A 137 9.62 5.11 2.13
C CYS A 137 11.10 5.38 1.93
N THR A 138 11.61 6.37 2.66
CA THR A 138 13.01 6.77 2.60
C THR A 138 13.67 6.58 3.95
N ILE A 139 14.80 5.88 3.97
CA ILE A 139 15.67 5.71 5.12
C ILE A 139 16.78 6.76 5.02
N PRO A 140 16.87 7.73 5.91
CA PRO A 140 17.95 8.71 5.91
C PRO A 140 19.30 8.04 6.24
N PRO A 141 20.42 8.61 5.79
CA PRO A 141 21.74 8.07 6.08
C PRO A 141 22.11 8.19 7.56
N GLY A 142 22.95 7.30 8.02
CA GLY A 142 23.71 7.45 9.28
C GLY A 142 22.97 7.14 10.57
N THR A 143 21.68 6.80 10.55
CA THR A 143 20.91 6.52 11.78
C THR A 143 20.07 5.27 11.67
N CYS A 144 20.08 4.47 12.74
CA CYS A 144 19.10 3.38 12.94
C CYS A 144 17.81 4.02 13.48
N ASN A 145 16.87 4.35 12.59
CA ASN A 145 15.59 4.96 12.93
C ASN A 145 14.43 4.12 12.36
N ASN A 146 13.22 4.45 12.79
CA ASN A 146 11.99 3.85 12.30
C ASN A 146 11.19 4.89 11.51
N SER A 147 10.40 4.43 10.55
CA SER A 147 9.41 5.30 9.90
C SER A 147 8.29 5.66 10.87
N ALA A 148 7.56 6.72 10.56
CA ALA A 148 6.24 6.92 11.15
C ALA A 148 5.34 5.73 10.82
N SER A 149 4.43 5.40 11.73
CA SER A 149 3.42 4.36 11.55
C SER A 149 2.05 4.89 11.97
N PHE A 150 1.02 4.38 11.30
CA PHE A 150 -0.36 4.67 11.72
C PHE A 150 -0.73 3.76 12.89
N ILE A 151 -1.25 4.34 13.97
CA ILE A 151 -1.72 3.59 15.14
C ILE A 151 -3.05 2.88 14.83
N ASN A 152 -3.88 3.53 14.01
CA ASN A 152 -5.19 3.03 13.61
C ASN A 152 -5.30 2.97 12.09
N PHE A 153 -6.25 2.17 11.58
CA PHE A 153 -6.65 2.28 10.19
C PHE A 153 -7.08 3.72 9.87
N PRO A 154 -6.77 4.21 8.66
CA PRO A 154 -7.28 5.51 8.24
C PRO A 154 -8.81 5.54 8.39
N PRO A 155 -9.40 6.69 8.74
CA PRO A 155 -10.83 6.83 8.86
C PRO A 155 -11.48 6.44 7.53
N GLN A 156 -12.44 5.53 7.61
CA GLN A 156 -13.10 4.99 6.42
C GLN A 156 -14.10 5.97 5.82
N ILE A 157 -14.49 6.96 6.61
CA ILE A 157 -15.47 7.98 6.27
C ILE A 157 -14.99 9.32 6.80
N ILE A 158 -14.96 10.30 5.92
CA ILE A 158 -14.73 11.69 6.26
C ILE A 158 -15.93 12.48 5.75
N CYS A 159 -16.66 13.13 6.65
CA CYS A 159 -17.74 14.01 6.30
C CYS A 159 -17.21 15.36 5.82
N VAL A 160 -17.70 15.85 4.69
CA VAL A 160 -17.36 17.19 4.19
C VAL A 160 -17.88 18.24 5.18
N ASN A 161 -17.01 19.18 5.58
CA ASN A 161 -17.31 20.26 6.56
C ASN A 161 -17.63 19.79 7.99
N ASN A 162 -17.27 18.58 8.36
CA ASN A 162 -17.37 18.08 9.72
C ASN A 162 -16.02 17.43 10.08
N PRO A 163 -15.10 18.21 10.68
CA PRO A 163 -13.76 17.75 11.03
C PRO A 163 -13.75 16.73 12.16
#